data_bcc4896c50f8e72e391c185eb0567a7d
#
_entry.id   bcc4896c50f8e72e391c185eb0567a7d
#
_cell.length_a   1.000
_cell.length_b   1.000
_cell.length_c   1.000
_cell.angle_alpha   90.00
_cell.angle_beta   90.00
_cell.angle_gamma   90.00
#
_symmetry.space_group_name_H-M   'P 1'
#
loop_
_entity.id
_entity.type
_entity.pdbx_description
1 polymer ?
#
loop_
_entity_poly.entity_id
_entity_poly.type
_entity_poly.pdbx_seq_one_letter_code
_entity_poly.pdbx_strand_id
1 'polypeptide(L)'
;MTITADGTTVNDAYALYGQSSSKASSSDTTASADRFLTMLVTQLQNQDPLNPMDNAQMTTQMAQINTVTQLEKVNESVQALGSHLLQMQALQAAAVVGHDVKLEGNSLDMSSGVGRGAVALTGSATSVTVEVLDANKQVVGTVNLGAQTAGLHNFEWKPGSNAASAAYTFRVSAMNGKTAVESSTLMIDRVQAVSTAGNALTLTLARNGTVPASSVVTYD
;
A
#
# COMPACT_ATOMS: atom_id res chain seq x y z
N MET A 1 -52.38 13.66 -33.19
CA MET A 1 -52.65 12.55 -32.28
C MET A 1 -51.40 11.68 -32.27
N THR A 2 -50.47 11.96 -31.38
CA THR A 2 -49.12 11.33 -31.33
C THR A 2 -49.09 10.46 -30.07
N ILE A 3 -48.94 9.16 -30.26
CA ILE A 3 -48.86 8.15 -29.22
C ILE A 3 -47.39 8.05 -28.84
N THR A 4 -47.01 8.44 -27.62
CA THR A 4 -45.69 8.19 -27.06
C THR A 4 -45.67 6.78 -26.49
N ALA A 5 -44.89 5.91 -27.12
CA ALA A 5 -44.56 4.59 -26.60
C ALA A 5 -43.53 4.73 -25.47
N ASP A 6 -43.93 4.24 -24.30
CA ASP A 6 -43.09 4.10 -23.12
C ASP A 6 -42.00 3.06 -23.41
N GLY A 7 -40.76 3.53 -23.48
CA GLY A 7 -39.57 2.71 -23.76
C GLY A 7 -38.99 2.06 -22.51
N THR A 8 -39.69 1.09 -21.94
CA THR A 8 -39.12 0.24 -20.90
C THR A 8 -38.15 -0.74 -21.54
N THR A 9 -36.86 -0.48 -21.47
CA THR A 9 -35.84 -1.37 -22.00
C THR A 9 -35.62 -2.55 -21.03
N VAL A 10 -35.43 -3.75 -21.62
CA VAL A 10 -35.19 -5.02 -20.89
C VAL A 10 -33.96 -5.01 -19.96
N ASN A 11 -33.24 -3.91 -19.87
CA ASN A 11 -32.10 -3.75 -18.93
C ASN A 11 -32.55 -3.55 -17.47
N ASP A 12 -33.78 -3.09 -17.22
CA ASP A 12 -34.25 -2.89 -15.84
C ASP A 12 -34.63 -4.20 -15.13
N ALA A 13 -34.91 -5.26 -15.88
CA ALA A 13 -35.21 -6.58 -15.31
C ALA A 13 -33.92 -7.27 -14.73
N TYR A 14 -32.74 -6.99 -15.28
CA TYR A 14 -31.49 -7.54 -14.79
C TYR A 14 -30.93 -6.75 -13.60
N ALA A 15 -31.27 -5.49 -13.42
CA ALA A 15 -30.86 -4.67 -12.29
C ALA A 15 -31.51 -5.11 -10.97
N LEU A 16 -32.68 -5.73 -11.01
CA LEU A 16 -33.36 -6.23 -9.80
C LEU A 16 -32.80 -7.57 -9.30
N TYR A 17 -32.13 -8.34 -10.15
CA TYR A 17 -31.56 -9.65 -9.75
C TYR A 17 -30.15 -9.54 -9.16
N GLY A 18 -29.47 -8.39 -9.34
CA GLY A 18 -28.10 -8.15 -8.89
C GLY A 18 -27.96 -7.50 -7.50
N GLN A 19 -29.06 -7.14 -6.83
CA GLN A 19 -29.00 -6.30 -5.62
C GLN A 19 -29.45 -7.01 -4.33
N SER A 20 -29.41 -8.34 -4.31
CA SER A 20 -29.68 -9.12 -3.09
C SER A 20 -28.49 -10.00 -2.67
N SER A 21 -27.28 -9.44 -2.73
CA SER A 21 -26.18 -9.92 -1.90
C SER A 21 -26.27 -9.23 -0.53
N SER A 22 -27.38 -9.39 0.16
CA SER A 22 -27.45 -9.10 1.59
C SER A 22 -26.48 -10.05 2.27
N LYS A 23 -25.42 -9.49 2.85
CA LYS A 23 -24.48 -10.13 3.77
C LYS A 23 -25.30 -10.98 4.75
N ALA A 24 -25.39 -12.29 4.52
CA ALA A 24 -26.03 -13.20 5.43
C ALA A 24 -25.28 -13.09 6.77
N SER A 25 -25.93 -12.51 7.76
CA SER A 25 -25.33 -12.32 9.06
C SER A 25 -25.17 -13.71 9.71
N SER A 26 -24.11 -13.92 10.46
CA SER A 26 -23.84 -15.18 11.18
C SER A 26 -24.98 -15.58 12.14
N SER A 27 -25.88 -14.66 12.46
CA SER A 27 -27.13 -14.92 13.19
C SER A 27 -28.16 -15.72 12.39
N ASP A 28 -28.19 -15.61 11.05
CA ASP A 28 -29.15 -16.32 10.22
C ASP A 28 -28.82 -17.81 10.06
N THR A 29 -27.55 -18.17 10.10
CA THR A 29 -27.13 -19.58 10.03
C THR A 29 -27.40 -20.33 11.34
N THR A 30 -27.21 -19.69 12.49
CA THR A 30 -27.55 -20.26 13.80
C THR A 30 -29.06 -20.43 13.92
N ALA A 31 -29.85 -19.41 13.54
CA ALA A 31 -31.31 -19.49 13.55
C ALA A 31 -31.85 -20.57 12.59
N SER A 32 -31.16 -20.78 11.43
CA SER A 32 -31.52 -21.85 10.50
C SER A 32 -31.20 -23.25 11.05
N ALA A 33 -30.08 -23.40 11.76
CA ALA A 33 -29.73 -24.66 12.45
C ALA A 33 -30.72 -25.00 13.59
N ASP A 34 -31.13 -24.01 14.39
CA ASP A 34 -32.10 -24.20 15.44
C ASP A 34 -33.49 -24.55 14.92
N ARG A 35 -33.94 -23.93 13.84
CA ARG A 35 -35.18 -24.27 13.15
C ARG A 35 -35.15 -25.70 12.61
N PHE A 36 -34.02 -26.11 12.05
CA PHE A 36 -33.81 -27.46 11.53
C PHE A 36 -33.88 -28.50 12.68
N LEU A 37 -33.19 -28.27 13.79
CA LEU A 37 -33.25 -29.15 14.95
C LEU A 37 -34.68 -29.26 15.53
N THR A 38 -35.39 -28.13 15.60
CA THR A 38 -36.79 -28.12 16.06
C THR A 38 -37.68 -28.93 15.11
N MET A 39 -37.48 -28.77 13.78
CA MET A 39 -38.25 -29.51 12.78
C MET A 39 -37.94 -31.02 12.82
N LEU A 40 -36.63 -31.36 13.00
CA LEU A 40 -36.19 -32.75 13.11
C LEU A 40 -36.78 -33.45 14.37
N VAL A 41 -36.81 -32.77 15.52
CA VAL A 41 -37.42 -33.26 16.73
C VAL A 41 -38.95 -33.43 16.57
N THR A 42 -39.63 -32.48 15.93
CA THR A 42 -41.05 -32.54 15.65
C THR A 42 -41.39 -33.68 14.67
N GLN A 43 -40.53 -33.94 13.67
CA GLN A 43 -40.71 -35.05 12.73
C GLN A 43 -40.45 -36.41 13.39
N LEU A 44 -39.43 -36.51 14.27
CA LEU A 44 -39.18 -37.74 15.04
C LEU A 44 -40.38 -38.13 15.97
N GLN A 45 -41.13 -37.15 16.42
CA GLN A 45 -42.32 -37.36 17.26
C GLN A 45 -43.58 -37.72 16.45
N ASN A 46 -43.59 -37.47 15.11
CA ASN A 46 -44.80 -37.58 14.32
C ASN A 46 -44.64 -38.39 13.01
N GLN A 47 -43.49 -39.10 12.78
CA GLN A 47 -43.22 -39.83 11.54
C GLN A 47 -43.75 -41.24 11.50
N ASP A 48 -44.47 -41.54 10.38
CA ASP A 48 -44.77 -42.87 9.88
C ASP A 48 -43.50 -43.44 9.15
N PRO A 49 -43.03 -44.67 9.41
CA PRO A 49 -41.70 -45.16 9.03
C PRO A 49 -41.45 -45.43 7.54
N LEU A 50 -42.33 -44.98 6.60
CA LEU A 50 -42.32 -45.39 5.22
C LEU A 50 -41.66 -44.42 4.22
N ASN A 51 -41.18 -43.23 4.57
CA ASN A 51 -40.53 -42.31 3.63
C ASN A 51 -39.35 -41.51 4.24
N PRO A 52 -38.13 -42.10 4.36
CA PRO A 52 -36.96 -41.43 4.93
C PRO A 52 -36.13 -40.55 3.98
N MET A 53 -36.55 -40.34 2.72
CA MET A 53 -35.66 -39.83 1.66
C MET A 53 -35.39 -38.29 1.67
N ASP A 54 -36.33 -37.47 2.17
CA ASP A 54 -36.17 -35.99 2.15
C ASP A 54 -35.17 -35.45 3.17
N ASN A 55 -34.93 -36.14 4.25
CA ASN A 55 -34.04 -35.68 5.32
C ASN A 55 -32.55 -35.76 4.96
N ALA A 56 -32.13 -36.71 4.10
CA ALA A 56 -30.74 -36.84 3.70
C ALA A 56 -30.29 -35.70 2.81
N GLN A 57 -31.14 -35.24 1.91
CA GLN A 57 -30.83 -34.14 0.98
C GLN A 57 -30.74 -32.80 1.73
N MET A 58 -31.64 -32.55 2.68
CA MET A 58 -31.63 -31.34 3.48
C MET A 58 -30.43 -31.32 4.44
N THR A 59 -30.05 -32.45 5.04
CA THR A 59 -28.83 -32.58 5.86
C THR A 59 -27.58 -32.29 5.04
N THR A 60 -27.51 -32.76 3.79
CA THR A 60 -26.40 -32.48 2.88
C THR A 60 -26.31 -30.98 2.53
N GLN A 61 -27.42 -30.33 2.27
CA GLN A 61 -27.45 -28.88 2.01
C GLN A 61 -27.00 -28.08 3.25
N MET A 62 -27.46 -28.46 4.44
CA MET A 62 -27.02 -27.83 5.69
C MET A 62 -25.51 -28.04 5.95
N ALA A 63 -24.97 -29.22 5.69
CA ALA A 63 -23.55 -29.47 5.78
C ALA A 63 -22.74 -28.59 4.81
N GLN A 64 -23.24 -28.37 3.60
CA GLN A 64 -22.63 -27.46 2.62
C GLN A 64 -22.66 -26.00 3.10
N ILE A 65 -23.82 -25.52 3.62
CA ILE A 65 -23.96 -24.17 4.16
C ILE A 65 -22.99 -23.97 5.35
N ASN A 66 -22.93 -24.95 6.27
CA ASN A 66 -22.00 -24.89 7.40
C ASN A 66 -20.54 -24.84 6.93
N THR A 67 -20.19 -25.59 5.89
CA THR A 67 -18.84 -25.56 5.30
C THR A 67 -18.52 -24.18 4.72
N VAL A 68 -19.45 -23.58 3.97
CA VAL A 68 -19.27 -22.23 3.41
C VAL A 68 -19.12 -21.21 4.54
N THR A 69 -19.97 -21.26 5.56
CA THR A 69 -19.87 -20.34 6.71
C THR A 69 -18.55 -20.49 7.48
N GLN A 70 -18.04 -21.72 7.59
CA GLN A 70 -16.72 -21.94 8.23
C GLN A 70 -15.59 -21.36 7.35
N LEU A 71 -15.67 -21.50 6.01
CA LEU A 71 -14.71 -20.88 5.09
C LEU A 71 -14.75 -19.35 5.17
N GLU A 72 -15.93 -18.75 5.32
CA GLU A 72 -16.06 -17.31 5.55
C GLU A 72 -15.37 -16.86 6.83
N LYS A 73 -15.59 -17.58 7.95
CA LYS A 73 -14.91 -17.32 9.23
C LYS A 73 -13.39 -17.49 9.15
N VAL A 74 -12.92 -18.47 8.37
CA VAL A 74 -11.48 -18.62 8.11
C VAL A 74 -10.95 -17.43 7.34
N ASN A 75 -11.63 -16.97 6.30
CA ASN A 75 -11.25 -15.78 5.56
C ASN A 75 -11.22 -14.52 6.42
N GLU A 76 -12.22 -14.32 7.28
CA GLU A 76 -12.24 -13.22 8.26
C GLU A 76 -11.05 -13.30 9.22
N SER A 77 -10.73 -14.50 9.71
CA SER A 77 -9.58 -14.73 10.59
C SER A 77 -8.24 -14.43 9.91
N VAL A 78 -8.10 -14.79 8.64
CA VAL A 78 -6.91 -14.47 7.83
C VAL A 78 -6.78 -12.95 7.60
N GLN A 79 -7.89 -12.26 7.35
CA GLN A 79 -7.89 -10.80 7.22
C GLN A 79 -7.53 -10.11 8.54
N ALA A 80 -8.06 -10.60 9.67
CA ALA A 80 -7.72 -10.11 10.99
C ALA A 80 -6.24 -10.32 11.31
N LEU A 81 -5.67 -11.48 10.96
CA LEU A 81 -4.24 -11.76 11.10
C LEU A 81 -3.40 -10.78 10.28
N GLY A 82 -3.79 -10.49 9.03
CA GLY A 82 -3.15 -9.47 8.19
C GLY A 82 -3.14 -8.09 8.85
N SER A 83 -4.26 -7.69 9.44
CA SER A 83 -4.38 -6.41 10.15
C SER A 83 -3.49 -6.35 11.40
N HIS A 84 -3.41 -7.45 12.17
CA HIS A 84 -2.51 -7.53 13.32
C HIS A 84 -1.03 -7.45 12.91
N LEU A 85 -0.64 -8.10 11.80
CA LEU A 85 0.72 -8.03 11.29
C LEU A 85 1.10 -6.60 10.88
N LEU A 86 0.21 -5.88 10.20
CA LEU A 86 0.40 -4.47 9.85
C LEU A 86 0.53 -3.58 11.09
N GLN A 87 -0.26 -3.84 12.13
CA GLN A 87 -0.15 -3.11 13.39
C GLN A 87 1.19 -3.34 14.07
N MET A 88 1.70 -4.57 14.05
CA MET A 88 3.04 -4.87 14.56
C MET A 88 4.13 -4.17 13.73
N GLN A 89 4.02 -4.16 12.40
CA GLN A 89 4.93 -3.42 11.53
C GLN A 89 4.89 -1.91 11.79
N ALA A 90 3.71 -1.34 12.02
CA ALA A 90 3.56 0.08 12.36
C ALA A 90 4.24 0.43 13.69
N LEU A 91 4.15 -0.45 14.70
CA LEU A 91 4.85 -0.25 15.97
C LEU A 91 6.38 -0.29 15.80
N GLN A 92 6.90 -1.19 14.97
CA GLN A 92 8.32 -1.23 14.63
C GLN A 92 8.76 0.02 13.86
N ALA A 93 7.95 0.44 12.89
CA ALA A 93 8.21 1.63 12.09
C ALA A 93 8.09 2.94 12.90
N ALA A 94 7.42 2.93 14.05
CA ALA A 94 7.40 4.09 14.94
C ALA A 94 8.80 4.49 15.43
N ALA A 95 9.74 3.55 15.48
CA ALA A 95 11.14 3.84 15.80
C ALA A 95 11.86 4.71 14.76
N VAL A 96 11.31 4.77 13.51
CA VAL A 96 11.88 5.58 12.42
C VAL A 96 11.44 7.05 12.50
N VAL A 97 10.43 7.38 13.33
CA VAL A 97 9.98 8.77 13.50
C VAL A 97 11.09 9.62 14.08
N GLY A 98 11.37 10.75 13.42
CA GLY A 98 12.46 11.64 13.75
C GLY A 98 13.79 11.33 13.05
N HIS A 99 13.89 10.18 12.39
CA HIS A 99 15.07 9.78 11.60
C HIS A 99 14.94 10.27 10.15
N ASP A 100 16.09 10.38 9.50
CA ASP A 100 16.15 10.73 8.08
C ASP A 100 16.04 9.45 7.26
N VAL A 101 15.35 9.55 6.10
CA VAL A 101 15.17 8.46 5.13
C VAL A 101 15.59 8.92 3.75
N LYS A 102 16.05 7.99 2.92
CA LYS A 102 16.41 8.24 1.53
C LYS A 102 15.40 7.60 0.61
N LEU A 103 14.90 8.40 -0.33
CA LEU A 103 13.93 8.00 -1.35
C LEU A 103 14.45 8.39 -2.72
N GLU A 104 13.97 7.72 -3.76
CA GLU A 104 14.24 8.17 -5.13
C GLU A 104 13.71 9.59 -5.34
N GLY A 105 14.55 10.45 -5.86
CA GLY A 105 14.25 11.85 -6.10
C GLY A 105 15.49 12.70 -6.12
N ASN A 106 15.33 13.95 -6.51
CA ASN A 106 16.43 14.87 -6.71
C ASN A 106 16.29 16.20 -5.93
N SER A 107 15.40 16.26 -4.95
CA SER A 107 15.25 17.44 -4.09
C SER A 107 16.33 17.43 -3.03
N LEU A 108 16.98 18.57 -2.79
CA LEU A 108 17.97 18.75 -1.72
C LEU A 108 17.28 19.04 -0.39
N ASP A 109 17.77 18.40 0.66
CA ASP A 109 17.42 18.77 2.03
C ASP A 109 18.25 19.99 2.47
N MET A 110 17.58 21.11 2.70
CA MET A 110 18.17 22.37 3.15
C MET A 110 17.88 22.69 4.62
N SER A 111 17.36 21.75 5.39
CA SER A 111 16.91 21.97 6.78
C SER A 111 18.00 22.46 7.73
N SER A 112 19.25 22.12 7.46
CA SER A 112 20.43 22.57 8.24
C SER A 112 21.17 23.77 7.63
N GLY A 113 20.65 24.39 6.58
CA GLY A 113 21.32 25.43 5.81
C GLY A 113 22.44 24.89 4.88
N VAL A 114 22.63 23.59 4.85
CA VAL A 114 23.52 22.87 3.94
C VAL A 114 22.66 21.93 3.11
N GLY A 115 22.83 21.92 1.81
CA GLY A 115 22.13 21.01 0.90
C GLY A 115 22.65 19.58 1.09
N ARG A 116 21.77 18.66 1.49
CA ARG A 116 22.10 17.24 1.66
C ARG A 116 21.35 16.39 0.66
N GLY A 117 22.05 15.41 0.12
CA GLY A 117 21.48 14.42 -0.81
C GLY A 117 22.37 13.19 -0.88
N ALA A 118 21.94 12.20 -1.63
CA ALA A 118 22.72 10.99 -1.85
C ALA A 118 22.64 10.52 -3.30
N VAL A 119 23.62 9.71 -3.69
CA VAL A 119 23.76 9.11 -5.00
C VAL A 119 23.93 7.61 -4.83
N ALA A 120 23.17 6.80 -5.55
CA ALA A 120 23.41 5.37 -5.66
C ALA A 120 24.07 5.08 -7.01
N LEU A 121 25.20 4.35 -6.98
CA LEU A 121 25.94 3.93 -8.15
C LEU A 121 25.82 2.42 -8.35
N THR A 122 25.49 2.00 -9.58
CA THR A 122 25.44 0.55 -9.90
C THR A 122 26.82 -0.07 -10.09
N GLY A 123 27.85 0.73 -10.34
CA GLY A 123 29.23 0.32 -10.56
C GLY A 123 30.23 1.35 -10.06
N SER A 124 31.51 0.97 -10.00
CA SER A 124 32.58 1.91 -9.63
C SER A 124 32.77 2.96 -10.72
N ALA A 125 32.89 4.22 -10.31
CA ALA A 125 33.15 5.37 -11.16
C ALA A 125 34.49 6.02 -10.81
N THR A 126 35.24 6.44 -11.83
CA THR A 126 36.48 7.20 -11.67
C THR A 126 36.22 8.69 -11.41
N SER A 127 35.03 9.17 -11.76
CA SER A 127 34.59 10.54 -11.52
C SER A 127 33.10 10.58 -11.30
N VAL A 128 32.66 11.18 -10.20
CA VAL A 128 31.26 11.46 -9.88
C VAL A 128 31.11 12.95 -9.61
N THR A 129 30.25 13.60 -10.35
CA THR A 129 29.95 15.02 -10.23
C THR A 129 28.48 15.22 -9.97
N VAL A 130 28.15 15.99 -8.94
CA VAL A 130 26.78 16.40 -8.61
C VAL A 130 26.64 17.88 -8.96
N GLU A 131 25.67 18.20 -9.80
CA GLU A 131 25.30 19.56 -10.13
C GLU A 131 24.02 19.93 -9.39
N VAL A 132 24.07 21.06 -8.69
CA VAL A 132 22.92 21.61 -7.97
C VAL A 132 22.26 22.68 -8.83
N LEU A 133 20.94 22.58 -8.95
CA LEU A 133 20.13 23.45 -9.80
C LEU A 133 19.13 24.23 -8.95
N ASP A 134 18.89 25.47 -9.35
CA ASP A 134 17.84 26.30 -8.79
C ASP A 134 16.45 25.96 -9.37
N ALA A 135 15.42 26.74 -8.97
CA ALA A 135 14.06 26.59 -9.48
C ALA A 135 13.95 26.83 -11.00
N ASN A 136 14.89 27.57 -11.59
CA ASN A 136 14.96 27.84 -13.04
C ASN A 136 15.78 26.80 -13.78
N LYS A 137 16.20 25.73 -13.10
CA LYS A 137 17.09 24.68 -13.65
C LYS A 137 18.47 25.19 -14.07
N GLN A 138 18.92 26.31 -13.49
CA GLN A 138 20.28 26.81 -13.68
C GLN A 138 21.22 26.17 -12.66
N VAL A 139 22.44 25.81 -13.10
CA VAL A 139 23.44 25.23 -12.21
C VAL A 139 23.97 26.36 -11.31
N VAL A 140 23.74 26.21 -10.00
CA VAL A 140 24.15 27.15 -8.95
C VAL A 140 25.31 26.62 -8.11
N GLY A 141 25.65 25.35 -8.28
CA GLY A 141 26.76 24.73 -7.59
C GLY A 141 27.15 23.38 -8.18
N THR A 142 28.36 22.97 -7.91
CA THR A 142 28.89 21.67 -8.32
C THR A 142 29.66 21.04 -7.16
N VAL A 143 29.36 19.79 -6.85
CA VAL A 143 30.10 18.99 -5.87
C VAL A 143 30.81 17.87 -6.63
N ASN A 144 32.12 17.83 -6.52
CA ASN A 144 32.92 16.76 -7.10
C ASN A 144 33.23 15.73 -6.02
N LEU A 145 32.67 14.52 -6.17
CA LEU A 145 32.88 13.41 -5.26
C LEU A 145 34.14 12.59 -5.60
N GLY A 146 34.74 12.84 -6.79
CA GLY A 146 35.91 12.08 -7.24
C GLY A 146 35.57 10.66 -7.62
N ALA A 147 36.52 9.75 -7.40
CA ALA A 147 36.33 8.33 -7.62
C ALA A 147 35.50 7.71 -6.49
N GLN A 148 34.49 6.94 -6.86
CA GLN A 148 33.58 6.27 -5.94
C GLN A 148 33.40 4.80 -6.33
N THR A 149 33.17 3.94 -5.36
CA THR A 149 32.79 2.54 -5.56
C THR A 149 31.32 2.41 -5.88
N ALA A 150 30.86 1.23 -6.28
CA ALA A 150 29.43 0.93 -6.33
C ALA A 150 28.80 1.08 -4.94
N GLY A 151 27.56 1.55 -4.89
CA GLY A 151 26.79 1.71 -3.66
C GLY A 151 26.30 3.13 -3.42
N LEU A 152 25.97 3.43 -2.17
CA LEU A 152 25.36 4.68 -1.73
C LEU A 152 26.41 5.66 -1.25
N HIS A 153 26.37 6.90 -1.73
CA HIS A 153 27.29 7.97 -1.37
C HIS A 153 26.50 9.22 -1.03
N ASN A 154 26.69 9.71 0.21
CA ASN A 154 26.12 10.97 0.66
C ASN A 154 26.99 12.13 0.17
N PHE A 155 26.37 13.28 -0.06
CA PHE A 155 27.07 14.52 -0.35
C PHE A 155 26.43 15.70 0.36
N GLU A 156 27.24 16.72 0.57
CA GLU A 156 26.82 18.00 1.10
C GLU A 156 27.22 19.13 0.16
N TRP A 157 26.35 20.10 0.02
CA TRP A 157 26.58 21.32 -0.74
C TRP A 157 26.28 22.53 0.12
N LYS A 158 27.22 23.45 0.21
CA LYS A 158 27.04 24.73 0.89
C LYS A 158 26.65 25.80 -0.10
N PRO A 159 25.44 26.39 0.03
CA PRO A 159 25.03 27.50 -0.82
C PRO A 159 25.94 28.70 -0.64
N GLY A 160 26.24 29.40 -1.73
CA GLY A 160 26.93 30.69 -1.64
C GLY A 160 26.03 31.76 -1.03
N SER A 161 26.61 32.91 -0.69
CA SER A 161 25.93 34.03 -0.02
C SER A 161 24.71 34.61 -0.78
N ASN A 162 24.54 34.28 -2.06
CA ASN A 162 23.42 34.71 -2.90
C ASN A 162 22.39 33.61 -3.18
N ALA A 163 22.46 32.49 -2.48
CA ALA A 163 21.56 31.37 -2.71
C ALA A 163 20.21 31.61 -1.97
N ALA A 164 19.33 32.34 -2.62
CA ALA A 164 18.05 32.76 -2.08
C ALA A 164 16.87 31.83 -2.50
N SER A 165 17.13 30.64 -3.06
CA SER A 165 16.06 29.74 -3.48
C SER A 165 15.60 28.85 -2.35
N ALA A 166 14.29 28.73 -2.18
CA ALA A 166 13.69 27.83 -1.19
C ALA A 166 13.75 26.35 -1.62
N ALA A 167 13.98 26.04 -2.90
CA ALA A 167 13.98 24.69 -3.44
C ALA A 167 15.15 24.51 -4.41
N TYR A 168 16.03 23.57 -4.09
CA TYR A 168 17.12 23.14 -4.96
C TYR A 168 16.89 21.70 -5.36
N THR A 169 17.28 21.40 -6.61
CA THR A 169 17.33 20.04 -7.12
C THR A 169 18.76 19.71 -7.52
N PHE A 170 19.05 18.45 -7.74
CA PHE A 170 20.37 18.05 -8.19
C PHE A 170 20.32 16.97 -9.24
N ARG A 171 21.38 16.88 -10.03
CA ARG A 171 21.61 15.79 -10.98
C ARG A 171 23.01 15.27 -10.84
N VAL A 172 23.21 14.01 -11.22
CA VAL A 172 24.47 13.30 -11.08
C VAL A 172 25.01 12.90 -12.44
N SER A 173 26.31 13.01 -12.60
CA SER A 173 27.04 12.43 -13.72
C SER A 173 28.17 11.56 -13.15
N ALA A 174 28.11 10.26 -13.45
CA ALA A 174 29.11 9.29 -13.02
C ALA A 174 29.78 8.65 -14.24
N MET A 175 31.11 8.66 -14.27
CA MET A 175 31.89 8.13 -15.38
C MET A 175 32.96 7.17 -14.89
N ASN A 176 33.18 6.07 -15.61
CA ASN A 176 34.35 5.22 -15.44
C ASN A 176 35.22 5.31 -16.72
N GLY A 177 36.25 6.14 -16.66
CA GLY A 177 36.97 6.55 -17.85
C GLY A 177 36.07 7.31 -18.83
N LYS A 178 35.75 6.68 -19.97
CA LYS A 178 34.83 7.23 -20.97
C LYS A 178 33.43 6.63 -20.96
N THR A 179 33.18 5.67 -20.10
CA THR A 179 31.89 4.97 -20.02
C THR A 179 31.05 5.56 -18.89
N ALA A 180 29.81 5.91 -19.19
CA ALA A 180 28.86 6.36 -18.16
C ALA A 180 28.50 5.19 -17.22
N VAL A 181 28.46 5.48 -15.93
CA VAL A 181 27.99 4.56 -14.89
C VAL A 181 26.58 4.94 -14.52
N GLU A 182 25.68 3.97 -14.50
CA GLU A 182 24.30 4.20 -14.12
C GLU A 182 24.22 4.63 -12.66
N SER A 183 23.47 5.69 -12.41
CA SER A 183 23.34 6.31 -11.09
C SER A 183 21.92 6.78 -10.84
N SER A 184 21.46 6.64 -9.60
CA SER A 184 20.17 7.17 -9.14
C SER A 184 20.40 8.27 -8.12
N THR A 185 19.57 9.32 -8.20
CA THR A 185 19.55 10.40 -7.21
C THR A 185 18.61 10.03 -6.06
N LEU A 186 19.06 10.25 -4.84
CA LEU A 186 18.28 10.00 -3.64
C LEU A 186 18.14 11.26 -2.83
N MET A 187 16.90 11.69 -2.62
CA MET A 187 16.58 12.79 -1.73
C MET A 187 16.55 12.30 -0.29
N ILE A 188 16.92 13.15 0.64
CA ILE A 188 16.85 12.90 2.08
C ILE A 188 15.66 13.66 2.64
N ASP A 189 14.83 13.00 3.44
CA ASP A 189 13.73 13.63 4.14
C ASP A 189 13.55 13.02 5.52
N ARG A 190 12.92 13.76 6.44
CA ARG A 190 12.70 13.33 7.82
C ARG A 190 11.33 12.75 7.99
N VAL A 191 11.24 11.60 8.64
CA VAL A 191 9.97 10.97 8.99
C VAL A 191 9.34 11.74 10.16
N GLN A 192 8.14 12.26 9.97
CA GLN A 192 7.35 12.94 11.00
C GLN A 192 6.35 12.01 11.67
N ALA A 193 5.76 11.12 10.90
CA ALA A 193 4.77 10.18 11.41
C ALA A 193 4.75 8.88 10.58
N VAL A 194 4.26 7.84 11.21
CA VAL A 194 3.98 6.55 10.57
C VAL A 194 2.49 6.28 10.71
N SER A 195 1.85 5.82 9.66
CA SER A 195 0.44 5.46 9.67
C SER A 195 0.18 4.23 8.79
N THR A 196 -0.97 3.60 9.00
CA THR A 196 -1.47 2.54 8.15
C THR A 196 -2.67 3.06 7.37
N ALA A 197 -2.60 3.01 6.06
CA ALA A 197 -3.72 3.35 5.17
C ALA A 197 -4.19 2.08 4.47
N GLY A 198 -5.36 1.56 4.87
CA GLY A 198 -5.82 0.25 4.43
C GLY A 198 -4.81 -0.85 4.84
N ASN A 199 -4.29 -1.58 3.86
CA ASN A 199 -3.31 -2.66 4.06
C ASN A 199 -1.85 -2.24 3.80
N ALA A 200 -1.53 -0.94 3.81
CA ALA A 200 -0.21 -0.44 3.52
C ALA A 200 0.33 0.43 4.66
N LEU A 201 1.62 0.27 4.97
CA LEU A 201 2.36 1.15 5.85
C LEU A 201 2.78 2.39 5.08
N THR A 202 2.47 3.57 5.62
CA THR A 202 2.82 4.86 5.03
C THR A 202 3.63 5.71 6.00
N LEU A 203 4.55 6.49 5.46
CA LEU A 203 5.37 7.44 6.18
C LEU A 203 4.97 8.85 5.77
N THR A 204 4.73 9.71 6.75
CA THR A 204 4.57 11.14 6.52
C THR A 204 5.92 11.80 6.68
N LEU A 205 6.38 12.43 5.62
CA LEU A 205 7.67 13.09 5.53
C LEU A 205 7.53 14.59 5.77
N ALA A 206 8.60 15.23 6.20
CA ALA A 206 8.60 16.65 6.53
C ALA A 206 8.33 17.58 5.33
N ARG A 207 8.76 17.16 4.13
CA ARG A 207 8.69 17.99 2.91
C ARG A 207 7.94 17.35 1.75
N ASN A 208 8.00 16.03 1.63
CA ASN A 208 7.45 15.30 0.49
C ASN A 208 6.09 14.64 0.77
N GLY A 209 5.44 15.02 1.90
CA GLY A 209 4.10 14.51 2.24
C GLY A 209 4.11 13.04 2.62
N THR A 210 3.02 12.34 2.30
CA THR A 210 2.86 10.93 2.67
C THR A 210 3.27 10.02 1.51
N VAL A 211 4.16 9.07 1.80
CA VAL A 211 4.68 8.09 0.86
C VAL A 211 4.52 6.66 1.41
N PRO A 212 4.41 5.65 0.56
CA PRO A 212 4.46 4.25 1.01
C PRO A 212 5.82 3.95 1.64
N ALA A 213 5.86 3.16 2.72
CA ALA A 213 7.13 2.75 3.32
C ALA A 213 8.01 1.95 2.36
N SER A 214 7.41 1.29 1.36
CA SER A 214 8.13 0.55 0.31
C SER A 214 8.91 1.44 -0.66
N SER A 215 8.68 2.75 -0.69
CA SER A 215 9.44 3.70 -1.52
C SER A 215 10.74 4.15 -0.85
N VAL A 216 10.96 3.81 0.41
CA VAL A 216 12.20 4.13 1.11
C VAL A 216 13.30 3.16 0.69
N VAL A 217 14.42 3.72 0.26
CA VAL A 217 15.61 2.96 -0.15
C VAL A 217 16.49 2.64 1.05
N THR A 218 16.64 3.59 1.98
CA THR A 218 17.47 3.43 3.18
C THR A 218 16.97 4.29 4.35
N TYR A 219 17.12 3.76 5.54
CA TYR A 219 16.87 4.44 6.83
C TYR A 219 18.21 4.80 7.45
N ASP A 220 18.35 6.05 7.98
CA ASP A 220 19.57 6.56 8.66
C ASP A 220 19.35 6.70 10.16
#